data_c2aef2f8cf2bd88470c0d191aa2140ac
#
_entry.id   c2aef2f8cf2bd88470c0d191aa2140ac
#
_cell.length_a   1.000
_cell.length_b   1.000
_cell.length_c   1.000
_cell.angle_alpha   90.00
_cell.angle_beta   90.00
_cell.angle_gamma   90.00
#
_symmetry.space_group_name_H-M   'P 1'
#
loop_
_entity.id
_entity.type
_entity.pdbx_description
1 polymer ?
#
loop_
_entity_poly.entity_id
_entity_poly.type
_entity_poly.pdbx_seq_one_letter_code
_entity_poly.pdbx_strand_id
1 'polypeptide(L)'
;MPDKITQLHYEFKQWTPEPWWDDFQTELKSEDYVILHSGCGASAPNLSEKQYKLIIRLLLEKTDWTVLLTGVSGEENVVNALAAGLPEERVKKAVGRFSLAELFTVIRNASLLITSSTGPLHLANAAGTPLLGFFCPAKPHTPTRWGPFDQQQWVVTPNLEWPEICELKNCPHGGCLNQLSDDEITEILCTQRLKTIHK
;
A
#
# COMPACT_ATOMS: atom_id res chain seq x y z
N MET A 1 -23.24 -27.87 0.28
CA MET A 1 -22.35 -26.75 0.73
C MET A 1 -22.42 -25.73 -0.39
N PRO A 2 -22.59 -24.42 -0.09
CA PRO A 2 -22.53 -23.44 -1.17
C PRO A 2 -21.13 -23.50 -1.79
N ASP A 3 -21.08 -23.43 -3.13
CA ASP A 3 -19.83 -23.39 -3.87
C ASP A 3 -18.97 -22.24 -3.32
N LYS A 4 -17.72 -22.55 -2.99
CA LYS A 4 -16.78 -21.53 -2.59
C LYS A 4 -16.64 -20.56 -3.77
N ILE A 5 -16.90 -19.26 -3.52
CA ILE A 5 -16.54 -18.21 -4.47
C ILE A 5 -15.03 -18.27 -4.60
N THR A 6 -14.54 -18.76 -5.73
CA THR A 6 -13.11 -18.95 -5.99
C THR A 6 -12.49 -17.77 -6.72
N GLN A 7 -13.31 -16.88 -7.26
CA GLN A 7 -12.86 -15.70 -8.00
C GLN A 7 -13.94 -14.61 -7.94
N LEU A 8 -13.55 -13.39 -7.63
CA LEU A 8 -14.39 -12.20 -7.74
C LEU A 8 -14.14 -11.56 -9.10
N HIS A 9 -15.19 -11.43 -9.90
CA HIS A 9 -15.13 -10.68 -11.14
C HIS A 9 -15.78 -9.32 -10.92
N TYR A 10 -15.00 -8.26 -11.16
CA TYR A 10 -15.50 -6.90 -11.19
C TYR A 10 -15.59 -6.44 -12.65
N GLU A 11 -16.81 -6.22 -13.13
CA GLU A 11 -17.03 -5.53 -14.40
C GLU A 11 -17.04 -4.03 -14.15
N PHE A 12 -15.95 -3.38 -14.48
CA PHE A 12 -15.90 -1.93 -14.50
C PHE A 12 -16.42 -1.44 -15.86
N LYS A 13 -17.29 -0.42 -15.83
CA LYS A 13 -17.64 0.32 -17.05
C LYS A 13 -16.34 0.76 -17.74
N GLN A 14 -16.34 0.75 -19.07
CA GLN A 14 -15.22 1.22 -19.86
C GLN A 14 -14.81 2.61 -19.37
N TRP A 15 -13.60 2.70 -18.80
CA TRP A 15 -13.09 3.96 -18.28
C TRP A 15 -12.60 4.81 -19.43
N THR A 16 -13.10 6.02 -19.55
CA THR A 16 -12.60 7.04 -20.44
C THR A 16 -11.70 7.98 -19.64
N PRO A 17 -10.46 8.24 -20.08
CA PRO A 17 -9.61 9.24 -19.42
C PRO A 17 -10.34 10.57 -19.29
N GLU A 18 -10.38 11.11 -18.07
CA GLU A 18 -10.86 12.46 -17.84
C GLU A 18 -9.69 13.44 -18.04
N PRO A 19 -9.94 14.71 -18.41
CA PRO A 19 -8.85 15.66 -18.72
C PRO A 19 -7.77 15.79 -17.63
N TRP A 20 -8.16 15.65 -16.36
CA TRP A 20 -7.21 15.71 -15.23
C TRP A 20 -6.20 14.55 -15.23
N TRP A 21 -6.51 13.43 -15.88
CA TRP A 21 -5.63 12.25 -15.91
C TRP A 21 -4.36 12.51 -16.72
N ASP A 22 -4.49 13.14 -17.86
CA ASP A 22 -3.34 13.46 -18.71
C ASP A 22 -2.40 14.46 -18.03
N ASP A 23 -2.97 15.46 -17.34
CA ASP A 23 -2.20 16.41 -16.54
C ASP A 23 -1.47 15.70 -15.39
N PHE A 24 -2.15 14.77 -14.72
CA PHE A 24 -1.58 13.99 -13.62
C PHE A 24 -0.44 13.06 -14.11
N GLN A 25 -0.62 12.38 -15.22
CA GLN A 25 0.44 11.56 -15.83
C GLN A 25 1.67 12.39 -16.20
N THR A 26 1.46 13.58 -16.76
CA THR A 26 2.54 14.52 -17.06
C THR A 26 3.28 14.95 -15.79
N GLU A 27 2.57 15.17 -14.69
CA GLU A 27 3.16 15.50 -13.39
C GLU A 27 3.98 14.34 -12.81
N LEU A 28 3.53 13.09 -12.99
CA LEU A 28 4.26 11.91 -12.54
C LEU A 28 5.60 11.74 -13.25
N LYS A 29 5.74 12.23 -14.49
CA LYS A 29 6.94 12.10 -15.33
C LYS A 29 7.39 10.66 -15.60
N SER A 30 6.52 9.69 -15.36
CA SER A 30 6.78 8.28 -15.57
C SER A 30 5.46 7.57 -15.83
N GLU A 31 5.45 6.65 -16.77
CA GLU A 31 4.32 5.73 -16.99
C GLU A 31 4.20 4.73 -15.85
N ASP A 32 5.34 4.33 -15.27
CA ASP A 32 5.40 3.41 -14.14
C ASP A 32 5.52 4.14 -12.81
N TYR A 33 4.61 3.87 -11.90
CA TYR A 33 4.64 4.41 -10.56
C TYR A 33 4.12 3.42 -9.52
N VAL A 34 4.63 3.55 -8.32
CA VAL A 34 4.18 2.83 -7.14
C VAL A 34 3.47 3.77 -6.19
N ILE A 35 2.32 3.35 -5.70
CA ILE A 35 1.61 4.07 -4.65
C ILE A 35 2.06 3.55 -3.29
N LEU A 36 2.53 4.45 -2.43
CA LEU A 36 2.76 4.19 -1.02
C LEU A 36 1.69 4.95 -0.22
N HIS A 37 0.70 4.22 0.30
CA HIS A 37 -0.35 4.79 1.15
C HIS A 37 0.01 4.57 2.61
N SER A 38 0.55 5.60 3.24
CA SER A 38 1.05 5.53 4.62
C SER A 38 -0.01 5.85 5.68
N GLY A 39 -1.17 6.34 5.28
CA GLY A 39 -2.28 6.67 6.18
C GLY A 39 -3.07 5.43 6.60
N CYS A 40 -3.57 5.42 7.84
CA CYS A 40 -4.49 4.38 8.32
C CYS A 40 -5.64 4.94 9.17
N GLY A 41 -5.72 6.27 9.34
CA GLY A 41 -6.76 6.91 10.15
C GLY A 41 -6.83 6.37 11.59
N ALA A 42 -5.73 5.84 12.13
CA ALA A 42 -5.66 5.14 13.42
C ALA A 42 -6.63 3.95 13.58
N SER A 43 -7.17 3.41 12.49
CA SER A 43 -8.14 2.31 12.48
C SER A 43 -7.50 0.92 12.47
N ALA A 44 -6.21 0.83 12.11
CA ALA A 44 -5.44 -0.41 12.05
C ALA A 44 -3.98 -0.17 12.45
N PRO A 45 -3.24 -1.22 12.84
CA PRO A 45 -1.79 -1.16 12.98
C PRO A 45 -1.13 -0.70 11.67
N ASN A 46 -0.04 0.06 11.80
CA ASN A 46 0.66 0.64 10.67
C ASN A 46 2.17 0.41 10.78
N LEU A 47 2.88 0.48 9.66
CA LEU A 47 4.33 0.54 9.65
C LEU A 47 4.81 1.85 10.29
N SER A 48 6.00 1.83 10.87
CA SER A 48 6.68 3.03 11.36
C SER A 48 7.18 3.92 10.22
N GLU A 49 7.43 5.17 10.52
CA GLU A 49 8.06 6.10 9.58
C GLU A 49 9.40 5.57 9.06
N LYS A 50 10.21 4.96 9.93
CA LYS A 50 11.50 4.34 9.57
C LYS A 50 11.32 3.26 8.49
N GLN A 51 10.34 2.38 8.67
CA GLN A 51 10.05 1.29 7.73
C GLN A 51 9.52 1.82 6.40
N TYR A 52 8.64 2.81 6.41
CA TYR A 52 8.19 3.47 5.17
C TYR A 52 9.35 4.15 4.44
N LYS A 53 10.24 4.85 5.14
CA LYS A 53 11.45 5.46 4.54
C LYS A 53 12.39 4.41 3.95
N LEU A 54 12.53 3.26 4.58
CA LEU A 54 13.28 2.13 4.01
C LEU A 54 12.65 1.66 2.70
N ILE A 55 11.34 1.41 2.69
CA ILE A 55 10.62 1.00 1.49
C ILE A 55 10.81 2.01 0.34
N ILE A 56 10.67 3.31 0.61
CA ILE A 56 10.86 4.35 -0.40
C ILE A 56 12.28 4.30 -0.98
N ARG A 57 13.31 4.21 -0.12
CA ARG A 57 14.71 4.11 -0.57
C ARG A 57 14.95 2.88 -1.44
N LEU A 58 14.45 1.73 -1.03
CA LEU A 58 14.57 0.49 -1.81
C LEU A 58 13.88 0.62 -3.19
N LEU A 59 12.72 1.23 -3.26
CA LEU A 59 12.03 1.49 -4.53
C LEU A 59 12.85 2.40 -5.45
N LEU A 60 13.39 3.51 -4.90
CA LEU A 60 14.22 4.44 -5.66
C LEU A 60 15.53 3.80 -6.14
N GLU A 61 16.09 2.85 -5.39
CA GLU A 61 17.33 2.14 -5.73
C GLU A 61 17.12 0.99 -6.72
N LYS A 62 15.99 0.32 -6.67
CA LYS A 62 15.74 -0.93 -7.40
C LYS A 62 14.87 -0.76 -8.63
N THR A 63 14.24 0.38 -8.80
CA THR A 63 13.33 0.67 -9.93
C THR A 63 13.56 2.09 -10.44
N ASP A 64 13.07 2.37 -11.65
CA ASP A 64 12.99 3.72 -12.19
C ASP A 64 11.61 4.37 -11.94
N TRP A 65 10.76 3.73 -11.16
CA TRP A 65 9.39 4.17 -10.90
C TRP A 65 9.33 5.48 -10.10
N THR A 66 8.28 6.23 -10.33
CA THR A 66 7.90 7.33 -9.44
C THR A 66 7.18 6.77 -8.22
N VAL A 67 7.56 7.23 -7.03
CA VAL A 67 6.88 6.90 -5.76
C VAL A 67 5.84 7.97 -5.47
N LEU A 68 4.56 7.59 -5.53
CA LEU A 68 3.43 8.46 -5.22
C LEU A 68 2.98 8.23 -3.77
N LEU A 69 3.26 9.19 -2.90
CA LEU A 69 2.82 9.17 -1.51
C LEU A 69 1.39 9.68 -1.42
N THR A 70 0.46 8.84 -0.96
CA THR A 70 -0.95 9.20 -0.80
C THR A 70 -1.38 9.17 0.66
N GLY A 71 -2.40 9.94 0.99
CA GLY A 71 -3.01 10.02 2.32
C GLY A 71 -4.32 10.80 2.26
N VAL A 72 -5.10 10.76 3.34
CA VAL A 72 -6.29 11.60 3.49
C VAL A 72 -5.89 12.98 4.02
N SER A 73 -6.77 13.97 3.85
CA SER A 73 -6.59 15.29 4.44
C SER A 73 -6.36 15.17 5.95
N GLY A 74 -5.30 15.82 6.45
CA GLY A 74 -4.82 15.71 7.83
C GLY A 74 -3.57 14.82 8.01
N GLU A 75 -3.15 14.09 6.97
CA GLU A 75 -1.93 13.25 6.99
C GLU A 75 -0.73 13.94 6.32
N GLU A 76 -0.83 15.23 6.01
CA GLU A 76 0.22 16.03 5.33
C GLU A 76 1.56 15.97 6.08
N ASN A 77 1.53 16.05 7.40
CA ASN A 77 2.75 16.02 8.21
C ASN A 77 3.50 14.69 8.07
N VAL A 78 2.78 13.57 8.06
CA VAL A 78 3.36 12.24 7.88
C VAL A 78 3.98 12.12 6.50
N VAL A 79 3.23 12.47 5.47
CA VAL A 79 3.69 12.39 4.08
C VAL A 79 4.87 13.33 3.82
N ASN A 80 4.86 14.54 4.38
CA ASN A 80 5.99 15.48 4.28
C ASN A 80 7.24 14.94 4.99
N ALA A 81 7.09 14.30 6.14
CA ALA A 81 8.21 13.66 6.84
C ALA A 81 8.81 12.50 6.05
N LEU A 82 7.96 11.72 5.36
CA LEU A 82 8.41 10.63 4.49
C LEU A 82 9.14 11.13 3.24
N ALA A 83 8.69 12.24 2.65
CA ALA A 83 9.28 12.83 1.44
C ALA A 83 10.55 13.66 1.72
N ALA A 84 10.81 14.04 2.98
CA ALA A 84 11.88 14.95 3.34
C ALA A 84 13.27 14.44 2.89
N GLY A 85 13.99 15.27 2.13
CA GLY A 85 15.33 14.97 1.62
C GLY A 85 15.38 13.99 0.45
N LEU A 86 14.21 13.62 -0.13
CA LEU A 86 14.13 12.74 -1.29
C LEU A 86 13.97 13.56 -2.59
N PRO A 87 14.36 13.00 -3.75
CA PRO A 87 14.28 13.69 -5.04
C PRO A 87 12.81 13.94 -5.44
N GLU A 88 12.41 15.19 -5.55
CA GLU A 88 11.02 15.59 -5.87
C GLU A 88 10.57 15.15 -7.27
N GLU A 89 11.49 14.92 -8.18
CA GLU A 89 11.20 14.38 -9.51
C GLU A 89 10.72 12.93 -9.45
N ARG A 90 11.14 12.16 -8.43
CA ARG A 90 10.81 10.76 -8.28
C ARG A 90 9.89 10.44 -7.08
N VAL A 91 9.67 11.40 -6.18
CA VAL A 91 8.77 11.25 -5.04
C VAL A 91 7.72 12.34 -5.07
N LYS A 92 6.49 11.95 -5.37
CA LYS A 92 5.34 12.85 -5.50
C LYS A 92 4.39 12.71 -4.31
N LYS A 93 3.73 13.80 -3.95
CA LYS A 93 2.78 13.84 -2.83
C LYS A 93 1.38 14.14 -3.35
N ALA A 94 0.40 13.37 -2.91
CA ALA A 94 -1.01 13.51 -3.28
C ALA A 94 -1.93 13.28 -2.08
N VAL A 95 -1.78 14.10 -1.04
CA VAL A 95 -2.60 14.04 0.18
C VAL A 95 -3.90 14.79 -0.04
N GLY A 96 -5.05 14.13 0.24
CA GLY A 96 -6.37 14.73 0.07
C GLY A 96 -6.71 15.20 -1.34
N ARG A 97 -5.91 14.78 -2.34
CA ARG A 97 -6.01 15.28 -3.72
C ARG A 97 -7.14 14.64 -4.51
N PHE A 98 -7.45 13.38 -4.23
CA PHE A 98 -8.33 12.58 -5.06
C PHE A 98 -9.66 12.32 -4.37
N SER A 99 -10.76 12.43 -5.13
CA SER A 99 -12.01 11.78 -4.79
C SER A 99 -11.84 10.25 -4.81
N LEU A 100 -12.80 9.51 -4.30
CA LEU A 100 -12.72 8.04 -4.29
C LEU A 100 -12.61 7.45 -5.71
N ALA A 101 -13.33 8.03 -6.67
CA ALA A 101 -13.30 7.58 -8.07
C ALA A 101 -11.95 7.88 -8.73
N GLU A 102 -11.38 9.06 -8.49
CA GLU A 102 -10.05 9.43 -8.97
C GLU A 102 -8.96 8.56 -8.33
N LEU A 103 -9.05 8.32 -7.02
CA LEU A 103 -8.11 7.43 -6.32
C LEU A 103 -8.16 6.00 -6.89
N PHE A 104 -9.37 5.48 -7.19
CA PHE A 104 -9.52 4.19 -7.84
C PHE A 104 -8.82 4.17 -9.21
N THR A 105 -8.99 5.22 -10.01
CA THR A 105 -8.32 5.36 -11.31
C THR A 105 -6.80 5.39 -11.16
N VAL A 106 -6.29 6.16 -10.19
CA VAL A 106 -4.85 6.23 -9.89
C VAL A 106 -4.32 4.88 -9.43
N ILE A 107 -5.04 4.16 -8.58
CA ILE A 107 -4.65 2.82 -8.10
C ILE A 107 -4.67 1.83 -9.26
N ARG A 108 -5.70 1.83 -10.09
CA ARG A 108 -5.85 0.89 -11.21
C ARG A 108 -4.68 0.94 -12.21
N ASN A 109 -4.09 2.10 -12.40
CA ASN A 109 -3.00 2.32 -13.35
C ASN A 109 -1.61 2.26 -12.69
N ALA A 110 -1.52 1.99 -11.39
CA ALA A 110 -0.25 1.85 -10.68
C ALA A 110 0.38 0.48 -10.93
N SER A 111 1.72 0.43 -11.03
CA SER A 111 2.49 -0.81 -11.11
C SER A 111 2.46 -1.60 -9.79
N LEU A 112 2.29 -0.91 -8.65
CA LEU A 112 2.20 -1.52 -7.32
C LEU A 112 1.50 -0.58 -6.35
N LEU A 113 0.68 -1.12 -5.45
CA LEU A 113 0.23 -0.45 -4.23
C LEU A 113 0.90 -1.08 -3.01
N ILE A 114 1.51 -0.26 -2.15
CA ILE A 114 2.05 -0.67 -0.85
C ILE A 114 1.29 0.07 0.25
N THR A 115 0.71 -0.68 1.19
CA THR A 115 -0.09 -0.09 2.28
C THR A 115 -0.25 -1.06 3.45
N SER A 116 -0.69 -0.56 4.58
CA SER A 116 -1.24 -1.38 5.67
C SER A 116 -2.70 -1.74 5.39
N SER A 117 -3.39 -2.35 6.36
CA SER A 117 -4.81 -2.74 6.26
C SER A 117 -5.73 -1.51 6.15
N THR A 118 -5.94 -1.00 4.93
CA THR A 118 -6.66 0.25 4.66
C THR A 118 -7.62 0.12 3.47
N GLY A 119 -8.50 1.11 3.28
CA GLY A 119 -9.42 1.17 2.13
C GLY A 119 -8.74 1.03 0.76
N PRO A 120 -7.65 1.75 0.47
CA PRO A 120 -6.91 1.62 -0.79
C PRO A 120 -6.46 0.21 -1.15
N LEU A 121 -6.17 -0.66 -0.16
CA LEU A 121 -5.84 -2.06 -0.41
C LEU A 121 -7.01 -2.80 -1.10
N HIS A 122 -8.23 -2.55 -0.65
CA HIS A 122 -9.42 -3.17 -1.25
C HIS A 122 -9.71 -2.61 -2.65
N LEU A 123 -9.42 -1.33 -2.89
CA LEU A 123 -9.51 -0.73 -4.22
C LEU A 123 -8.50 -1.39 -5.17
N ALA A 124 -7.25 -1.58 -4.74
CA ALA A 124 -6.22 -2.26 -5.55
C ALA A 124 -6.62 -3.71 -5.85
N ASN A 125 -7.11 -4.45 -4.84
CA ASN A 125 -7.58 -5.82 -5.06
C ASN A 125 -8.74 -5.87 -6.07
N ALA A 126 -9.69 -4.95 -5.97
CA ALA A 126 -10.81 -4.85 -6.90
C ALA A 126 -10.38 -4.45 -8.33
N ALA A 127 -9.38 -3.60 -8.45
CA ALA A 127 -8.81 -3.16 -9.72
C ALA A 127 -7.89 -4.19 -10.38
N GLY A 128 -7.47 -5.23 -9.65
CA GLY A 128 -6.46 -6.18 -10.09
C GLY A 128 -5.03 -5.60 -10.05
N THR A 129 -4.84 -4.44 -9.41
CA THR A 129 -3.53 -3.82 -9.24
C THR A 129 -2.65 -4.67 -8.34
N PRO A 130 -1.39 -4.94 -8.70
CA PRO A 130 -0.44 -5.59 -7.82
C PRO A 130 -0.36 -4.86 -6.47
N LEU A 131 -0.38 -5.60 -5.36
CA LEU A 131 -0.31 -4.99 -4.03
C LEU A 131 0.70 -5.69 -3.12
N LEU A 132 1.14 -4.97 -2.07
CA LEU A 132 1.86 -5.48 -0.92
C LEU A 132 1.20 -4.90 0.33
N GLY A 133 0.53 -5.76 1.11
CA GLY A 133 -0.27 -5.36 2.26
C GLY A 133 0.34 -5.81 3.59
N PHE A 134 0.43 -4.92 4.56
CA PHE A 134 0.96 -5.20 5.89
C PHE A 134 -0.18 -5.30 6.91
N PHE A 135 -0.24 -6.40 7.63
CA PHE A 135 -1.34 -6.70 8.54
C PHE A 135 -0.87 -7.13 9.93
N CYS A 136 -1.68 -6.80 10.93
CA CYS A 136 -1.55 -7.39 12.26
C CYS A 136 -2.08 -8.84 12.23
N PRO A 137 -1.37 -9.80 12.83
CA PRO A 137 -1.84 -11.18 12.91
C PRO A 137 -2.96 -11.39 13.93
N ALA A 138 -3.20 -10.44 14.84
CA ALA A 138 -4.22 -10.55 15.89
C ALA A 138 -5.58 -9.98 15.48
N LYS A 139 -6.67 -10.57 15.99
CA LYS A 139 -8.04 -10.07 15.78
C LYS A 139 -8.23 -8.68 16.41
N PRO A 140 -9.04 -7.81 15.86
CA PRO A 140 -9.86 -7.96 14.63
C PRO A 140 -9.13 -7.60 13.34
N HIS A 141 -7.82 -7.33 13.34
CA HIS A 141 -7.06 -6.77 12.22
C HIS A 141 -6.37 -7.83 11.34
N THR A 142 -6.75 -9.09 11.47
CA THR A 142 -6.15 -10.21 10.74
C THR A 142 -6.37 -10.11 9.23
N PRO A 143 -5.41 -10.60 8.42
CA PRO A 143 -5.60 -10.71 6.97
C PRO A 143 -6.70 -11.69 6.58
N THR A 144 -7.02 -12.68 7.41
CA THR A 144 -8.16 -13.58 7.20
C THR A 144 -9.49 -12.84 7.12
N ARG A 145 -9.60 -11.69 7.81
CA ARG A 145 -10.80 -10.86 7.81
C ARG A 145 -10.75 -9.74 6.77
N TRP A 146 -9.58 -9.10 6.63
CA TRP A 146 -9.42 -7.85 5.88
C TRP A 146 -8.41 -7.94 4.74
N GLY A 147 -7.80 -9.10 4.52
CA GLY A 147 -6.85 -9.28 3.44
C GLY A 147 -7.51 -9.25 2.06
N PRO A 148 -6.72 -9.04 1.02
CA PRO A 148 -7.17 -9.06 -0.36
C PRO A 148 -7.63 -10.47 -0.73
N PHE A 149 -8.71 -10.59 -1.50
CA PHE A 149 -9.29 -11.89 -1.84
C PHE A 149 -8.38 -12.70 -2.78
N ASP A 150 -7.85 -12.07 -3.83
CA ASP A 150 -7.11 -12.76 -4.89
C ASP A 150 -5.57 -12.64 -4.75
N GLN A 151 -5.07 -11.88 -3.77
CA GLN A 151 -3.64 -11.56 -3.60
C GLN A 151 -3.14 -11.88 -2.18
N GLN A 152 -3.67 -12.92 -1.54
CA GLN A 152 -3.31 -13.30 -0.16
C GLN A 152 -1.82 -13.61 0.02
N GLN A 153 -1.14 -14.08 -1.03
CA GLN A 153 0.31 -14.35 -1.02
C GLN A 153 1.17 -13.08 -0.86
N TRP A 154 0.57 -11.90 -1.04
CA TRP A 154 1.24 -10.60 -0.88
C TRP A 154 0.84 -9.87 0.39
N VAL A 155 0.32 -10.63 1.34
CA VAL A 155 0.03 -10.15 2.69
C VAL A 155 1.18 -10.50 3.62
N VAL A 156 1.71 -9.51 4.29
CA VAL A 156 2.82 -9.63 5.24
C VAL A 156 2.29 -9.48 6.65
N THR A 157 2.62 -10.45 7.48
CA THR A 157 2.40 -10.39 8.92
C THR A 157 3.71 -10.72 9.63
N PRO A 158 4.06 -10.05 10.73
CA PRO A 158 5.22 -10.44 11.51
C PRO A 158 5.07 -11.87 12.05
N ASN A 159 6.14 -12.64 12.06
CA ASN A 159 6.16 -14.02 12.54
C ASN A 159 6.51 -14.08 14.02
N LEU A 160 5.56 -13.77 14.90
CA LEU A 160 5.72 -13.77 16.35
C LEU A 160 4.49 -14.40 17.02
N GLU A 161 4.60 -14.74 18.32
CA GLU A 161 3.45 -15.12 19.12
C GLU A 161 2.59 -13.89 19.42
N TRP A 162 1.30 -13.97 19.12
CA TRP A 162 0.36 -12.86 19.21
C TRP A 162 -0.75 -13.15 20.21
N PRO A 163 -1.24 -12.14 20.96
CA PRO A 163 -2.47 -12.27 21.70
C PRO A 163 -3.64 -12.55 20.73
N GLU A 164 -4.64 -13.28 21.18
CA GLU A 164 -5.82 -13.58 20.35
C GLU A 164 -6.52 -12.30 19.88
N ILE A 165 -6.53 -11.26 20.71
CA ILE A 165 -7.19 -9.98 20.46
C ILE A 165 -6.13 -8.86 20.44
N CYS A 166 -6.14 -8.05 19.39
CA CYS A 166 -5.31 -6.86 19.28
C CYS A 166 -5.96 -5.68 20.01
N GLU A 167 -5.32 -5.21 21.04
CA GLU A 167 -5.65 -3.94 21.70
C GLU A 167 -4.68 -2.85 21.19
N LEU A 168 -5.03 -2.18 20.11
CA LEU A 168 -4.17 -1.22 19.40
C LEU A 168 -3.32 -0.34 20.31
N LYS A 169 -3.92 0.20 21.40
CA LYS A 169 -3.24 1.09 22.36
C LYS A 169 -2.34 0.35 23.34
N ASN A 170 -2.63 -0.92 23.59
CA ASN A 170 -1.94 -1.75 24.57
C ASN A 170 -1.24 -2.94 23.91
N CYS A 171 -0.77 -2.76 22.67
CA CYS A 171 -0.05 -3.81 21.99
C CYS A 171 1.21 -4.19 22.78
N PRO A 172 1.36 -5.46 23.22
CA PRO A 172 2.51 -5.90 24.03
C PRO A 172 3.84 -5.75 23.29
N HIS A 173 3.81 -5.59 21.98
CA HIS A 173 4.99 -5.43 21.12
C HIS A 173 5.25 -3.97 20.70
N GLY A 174 4.57 -2.98 21.30
CA GLY A 174 4.74 -1.58 20.95
C GLY A 174 4.35 -1.23 19.50
N GLY A 175 3.45 -2.05 18.94
CA GLY A 175 3.06 -1.98 17.52
C GLY A 175 3.55 -3.21 16.76
N CYS A 176 2.61 -4.05 16.31
CA CYS A 176 2.94 -5.34 15.70
C CYS A 176 3.84 -5.21 14.47
N LEU A 177 3.53 -4.28 13.58
CA LEU A 177 4.29 -4.12 12.34
C LEU A 177 5.70 -3.56 12.58
N ASN A 178 5.95 -2.90 13.72
CA ASN A 178 7.29 -2.45 14.10
C ASN A 178 8.27 -3.61 14.35
N GLN A 179 7.76 -4.83 14.50
CA GLN A 179 8.59 -6.02 14.71
C GLN A 179 9.14 -6.60 13.40
N LEU A 180 8.65 -6.15 12.24
CA LEU A 180 9.26 -6.48 10.95
C LEU A 180 10.62 -5.79 10.85
N SER A 181 11.67 -6.60 10.70
CA SER A 181 13.04 -6.12 10.53
C SER A 181 13.25 -5.48 9.17
N ASP A 182 14.31 -4.67 9.05
CA ASP A 182 14.72 -4.05 7.81
C ASP A 182 15.07 -5.13 6.75
N ASP A 183 15.66 -6.27 7.17
CA ASP A 183 16.02 -7.39 6.30
C ASP A 183 14.77 -8.11 5.78
N GLU A 184 13.76 -8.38 6.63
CA GLU A 184 12.50 -8.98 6.20
C GLU A 184 11.78 -8.10 5.17
N ILE A 185 11.68 -6.79 5.41
CA ILE A 185 11.08 -5.84 4.47
C ILE A 185 11.84 -5.84 3.14
N THR A 186 13.18 -5.85 3.19
CA THR A 186 14.03 -5.85 2.00
C THR A 186 13.84 -7.14 1.20
N GLU A 187 13.84 -8.30 1.86
CA GLU A 187 13.64 -9.60 1.21
C GLU A 187 12.27 -9.66 0.53
N ILE A 188 11.19 -9.30 1.26
CA ILE A 188 9.83 -9.35 0.74
C ILE A 188 9.67 -8.41 -0.45
N LEU A 189 10.11 -7.17 -0.34
CA LEU A 189 9.95 -6.18 -1.40
C LEU A 189 10.82 -6.50 -2.61
N CYS A 190 12.14 -6.61 -2.43
CA CYS A 190 13.09 -6.64 -3.54
C CYS A 190 13.25 -8.05 -4.12
N THR A 191 13.27 -9.08 -3.29
CA THR A 191 13.59 -10.45 -3.74
C THR A 191 12.34 -11.21 -4.17
N GLN A 192 11.21 -10.94 -3.55
CA GLN A 192 9.95 -11.60 -3.85
C GLN A 192 9.06 -10.72 -4.74
N ARG A 193 8.61 -9.54 -4.25
CA ARG A 193 7.54 -8.77 -4.89
C ARG A 193 7.96 -8.10 -6.19
N LEU A 194 9.03 -7.32 -6.20
CA LEU A 194 9.46 -6.61 -7.40
C LEU A 194 9.82 -7.56 -8.55
N LYS A 195 10.42 -8.71 -8.26
CA LYS A 195 10.73 -9.72 -9.28
C LYS A 195 9.50 -10.33 -9.98
N THR A 196 8.33 -10.30 -9.34
CA THR A 196 7.10 -10.84 -9.93
C THR A 196 6.37 -9.84 -10.81
N ILE A 197 6.60 -8.54 -10.62
CA ILE A 197 5.95 -7.48 -11.41
C ILE A 197 6.70 -7.24 -12.72
N HIS A 198 8.02 -7.41 -12.72
CA HIS A 198 8.89 -7.22 -13.90
C HIS A 198 8.97 -8.44 -14.84
N LYS A 199 8.12 -9.44 -14.66
CA LYS A 199 7.98 -10.57 -15.57
C LYS A 199 6.78 -10.40 -16.49
#